data_4c96e9b7c9646cc93ce25681b234c35c
#
_entry.id   4c96e9b7c9646cc93ce25681b234c35c
#
_cell.length_a   1.000
_cell.length_b   1.000
_cell.length_c   1.000
_cell.angle_alpha   90.00
_cell.angle_beta   90.00
_cell.angle_gamma   90.00
#
_symmetry.space_group_name_H-M   'P 1'
#
loop_
_entity.id
_entity.type
_entity.pdbx_description
1 polymer ?
#
loop_
_entity_poly.entity_id
_entity_poly.type
_entity_poly.pdbx_seq_one_letter_code
_entity_poly.pdbx_strand_id
1 'polypeptide(L)'
;RVIVVPGDAQPLFIGTPAEVMRLAPIAPPVVELGRLAGWSPLPLTVRDARRAAGPLRNLLVGHTPPLRAIDGELGSEALVVATDLTVRYGQRPALRSVSLTIRGGEVVALMGRNGAGKSTLLSAIVGLRASAGGSILTGGKDPRTLRGADLVHAVGLVPQEPGDLLEATTVADECRAADRDAGADHGTTRALLVLLAPDVIGTTHPRDLSEGQQLLLALAVILAARPPLLLLDEPTRGLDYPTKARLVEVLRDLARAGHGIMLATHDVELAAEVATRVVVLAEGEIVADGSTADVVISSPMFAPQVAKVLAPEPWLTVSDVLSAIGPLLLRSHAPTSGDAVG
;
A
#
# COMPACT_ATOMS: atom_id res chain seq x y z
N ARG A 1 -4.78 -30.71 10.01
CA ARG A 1 -3.51 -30.26 10.60
C ARG A 1 -2.76 -29.37 9.63
N VAL A 2 -2.03 -28.39 10.15
CA VAL A 2 -1.16 -27.47 9.39
C VAL A 2 0.27 -27.69 9.86
N ILE A 3 1.21 -27.62 8.92
CA ILE A 3 2.65 -27.69 9.20
C ILE A 3 3.22 -26.32 8.83
N VAL A 4 3.91 -25.68 9.76
CA VAL A 4 4.74 -24.51 9.49
C VAL A 4 6.20 -24.93 9.43
N VAL A 5 6.85 -24.57 8.37
CA VAL A 5 8.30 -24.70 8.18
C VAL A 5 8.87 -23.29 8.33
N PRO A 6 9.34 -22.92 9.53
CA PRO A 6 10.03 -21.64 9.69
C PRO A 6 11.32 -21.72 8.88
N GLY A 7 11.77 -20.60 8.28
CA GLY A 7 13.13 -20.48 7.81
C GLY A 7 14.14 -20.58 8.97
N ASP A 8 15.44 -20.58 8.66
CA ASP A 8 16.53 -20.42 9.64
C ASP A 8 16.61 -21.47 10.77
N ALA A 9 16.51 -22.77 10.40
CA ALA A 9 16.73 -23.91 11.31
C ALA A 9 15.83 -23.95 12.56
N GLN A 10 14.71 -23.25 12.57
CA GLN A 10 13.73 -23.38 13.65
C GLN A 10 12.94 -24.69 13.53
N PRO A 11 12.49 -25.29 14.64
CA PRO A 11 11.80 -26.56 14.61
C PRO A 11 10.47 -26.46 13.88
N LEU A 12 10.13 -27.52 13.15
CA LEU A 12 8.81 -27.69 12.51
C LEU A 12 7.69 -27.60 13.55
N PHE A 13 6.65 -26.85 13.20
CA PHE A 13 5.49 -26.72 14.05
C PHE A 13 4.27 -27.38 13.39
N ILE A 14 3.66 -28.35 14.08
CA ILE A 14 2.51 -29.11 13.59
C ILE A 14 1.36 -28.96 14.60
N GLY A 15 0.20 -28.50 14.12
CA GLY A 15 -0.96 -28.35 14.99
C GLY A 15 -2.27 -28.20 14.23
N THR A 16 -3.33 -27.88 14.95
CA THR A 16 -4.56 -27.38 14.36
C THR A 16 -4.32 -25.99 13.74
N PRO A 17 -5.13 -25.54 12.78
CA PRO A 17 -4.98 -24.19 12.22
C PRO A 17 -4.93 -23.09 13.30
N ALA A 18 -5.74 -23.18 14.34
CA ALA A 18 -5.77 -22.19 15.43
C ALA A 18 -4.49 -22.21 16.29
N GLU A 19 -3.94 -23.38 16.59
CA GLU A 19 -2.67 -23.52 17.33
C GLU A 19 -1.51 -22.96 16.50
N VAL A 20 -1.44 -23.35 15.24
CA VAL A 20 -0.42 -22.86 14.32
C VAL A 20 -0.51 -21.35 14.14
N MET A 21 -1.69 -20.83 13.86
CA MET A 21 -1.93 -19.38 13.69
C MET A 21 -1.71 -18.58 14.98
N ARG A 22 -1.66 -19.19 16.14
CA ARG A 22 -1.29 -18.50 17.39
C ARG A 22 0.19 -18.14 17.44
N LEU A 23 1.05 -18.96 16.84
CA LEU A 23 2.51 -18.86 16.89
C LEU A 23 3.14 -18.43 15.57
N ALA A 24 2.43 -18.57 14.45
CA ALA A 24 2.95 -18.21 13.14
C ALA A 24 3.38 -16.74 13.11
N PRO A 25 4.57 -16.40 12.60
CA PRO A 25 5.04 -15.01 12.52
C PRO A 25 4.15 -14.16 11.62
N ILE A 26 3.39 -14.81 10.76
CA ILE A 26 2.54 -14.22 9.74
C ILE A 26 1.11 -14.70 9.97
N ALA A 27 0.15 -13.78 10.00
CA ALA A 27 -1.26 -14.10 10.14
C ALA A 27 -2.17 -13.12 9.41
N PRO A 28 -3.37 -13.55 8.97
CA PRO A 28 -4.37 -12.63 8.47
C PRO A 28 -4.81 -11.61 9.53
N PRO A 29 -5.27 -10.41 9.16
CA PRO A 29 -5.68 -9.36 10.12
C PRO A 29 -6.71 -9.82 11.16
N VAL A 30 -7.62 -10.72 10.79
CA VAL A 30 -8.59 -11.29 11.75
C VAL A 30 -7.92 -12.08 12.86
N VAL A 31 -6.84 -12.80 12.54
CA VAL A 31 -6.07 -13.59 13.50
C VAL A 31 -5.19 -12.68 14.36
N GLU A 32 -4.55 -11.69 13.75
CA GLU A 32 -3.76 -10.69 14.47
C GLU A 32 -4.61 -9.91 15.47
N LEU A 33 -5.82 -9.50 15.05
CA LEU A 33 -6.79 -8.89 15.95
C LEU A 33 -7.16 -9.81 17.11
N GLY A 34 -7.35 -11.11 16.81
CA GLY A 34 -7.64 -12.12 17.84
C GLY A 34 -6.51 -12.33 18.83
N ARG A 35 -5.25 -12.27 18.36
CA ARG A 35 -4.05 -12.31 19.22
C ARG A 35 -3.99 -11.07 20.11
N LEU A 36 -4.16 -9.89 19.50
CA LEU A 36 -4.17 -8.60 20.23
C LEU A 36 -5.22 -8.59 21.33
N ALA A 37 -6.42 -9.07 21.03
CA ALA A 37 -7.54 -9.12 21.98
C ALA A 37 -7.50 -10.32 22.95
N GLY A 38 -6.50 -11.20 22.86
CA GLY A 38 -6.35 -12.36 23.72
C GLY A 38 -7.46 -13.42 23.57
N TRP A 39 -8.12 -13.51 22.41
CA TRP A 39 -9.25 -14.42 22.24
C TRP A 39 -8.84 -15.90 22.28
N SER A 40 -9.63 -16.67 23.04
CA SER A 40 -9.47 -18.12 23.12
C SER A 40 -10.86 -18.79 23.05
N PRO A 41 -11.16 -19.69 22.08
CA PRO A 41 -10.26 -20.08 20.99
C PRO A 41 -9.97 -18.93 20.02
N LEU A 42 -8.79 -18.99 19.35
CA LEU A 42 -8.39 -18.00 18.36
C LEU A 42 -9.30 -18.10 17.11
N PRO A 43 -10.01 -17.03 16.73
CA PRO A 43 -10.88 -17.06 15.55
C PRO A 43 -10.04 -17.05 14.27
N LEU A 44 -10.44 -17.87 13.30
CA LEU A 44 -9.80 -17.95 11.97
C LEU A 44 -10.67 -17.34 10.87
N THR A 45 -11.88 -16.93 11.22
CA THR A 45 -12.82 -16.32 10.27
C THR A 45 -13.35 -14.99 10.83
N VAL A 46 -13.70 -14.07 9.91
CA VAL A 46 -14.36 -12.80 10.27
C VAL A 46 -15.65 -13.05 11.08
N ARG A 47 -16.41 -14.11 10.73
CA ARG A 47 -17.65 -14.47 11.42
C ARG A 47 -17.43 -14.82 12.90
N ASP A 48 -16.41 -15.63 13.17
CA ASP A 48 -16.12 -16.06 14.53
C ASP A 48 -15.49 -14.93 15.35
N ALA A 49 -14.60 -14.15 14.73
CA ALA A 49 -14.02 -12.95 15.34
C ALA A 49 -15.11 -11.92 15.70
N ARG A 50 -16.10 -11.72 14.82
CA ARG A 50 -17.22 -10.80 15.07
C ARG A 50 -18.07 -11.22 16.29
N ARG A 51 -18.22 -12.54 16.52
CA ARG A 51 -18.90 -13.06 17.70
C ARG A 51 -18.11 -12.82 18.99
N ALA A 52 -16.77 -12.90 18.91
CA ALA A 52 -15.88 -12.69 20.04
C ALA A 52 -15.60 -11.21 20.33
N ALA A 53 -15.93 -10.30 19.41
CA ALA A 53 -15.51 -8.90 19.45
C ALA A 53 -16.21 -8.01 20.50
N GLY A 54 -17.24 -8.49 21.20
CA GLY A 54 -17.99 -7.71 22.19
C GLY A 54 -17.10 -7.00 23.23
N PRO A 55 -16.24 -7.72 23.97
CA PRO A 55 -15.34 -7.10 24.94
C PRO A 55 -14.38 -6.08 24.34
N LEU A 56 -13.84 -6.35 23.14
CA LEU A 56 -12.95 -5.43 22.43
C LEU A 56 -13.67 -4.14 22.01
N ARG A 57 -14.91 -4.25 21.51
CA ARG A 57 -15.72 -3.07 21.20
C ARG A 57 -15.96 -2.20 22.44
N ASN A 58 -16.21 -2.82 23.59
CA ASN A 58 -16.39 -2.09 24.85
C ASN A 58 -15.12 -1.34 25.27
N LEU A 59 -13.93 -1.92 25.03
CA LEU A 59 -12.64 -1.25 25.29
C LEU A 59 -12.41 -0.08 24.33
N LEU A 60 -12.93 -0.16 23.12
CA LEU A 60 -12.80 0.89 22.11
C LEU A 60 -13.82 2.02 22.27
N VAL A 61 -14.81 1.89 23.14
CA VAL A 61 -15.78 2.96 23.43
C VAL A 61 -15.05 4.22 23.96
N GLY A 62 -15.32 5.35 23.32
CA GLY A 62 -14.67 6.62 23.65
C GLY A 62 -13.31 6.83 22.98
N HIS A 63 -12.80 5.86 22.24
CA HIS A 63 -11.64 6.04 21.37
C HIS A 63 -12.08 6.32 19.93
N THR A 64 -11.35 7.21 19.26
CA THR A 64 -11.56 7.52 17.86
C THR A 64 -10.46 6.84 17.03
N PRO A 65 -10.76 6.15 15.93
CA PRO A 65 -9.73 5.68 15.03
C PRO A 65 -8.83 6.83 14.56
N PRO A 66 -7.53 6.60 14.39
CA PRO A 66 -6.64 7.64 13.90
C PRO A 66 -7.13 8.13 12.53
N LEU A 67 -7.25 9.44 12.39
CA LEU A 67 -7.50 10.04 11.09
C LEU A 67 -6.31 9.68 10.21
N ARG A 68 -6.58 9.11 9.04
CA ARG A 68 -5.56 8.90 8.00
C ARG A 68 -5.32 10.20 7.24
N ALA A 69 -5.22 11.28 8.02
CA ALA A 69 -4.62 12.50 7.52
C ALA A 69 -3.11 12.29 7.53
N ILE A 70 -2.46 12.71 6.49
CA ILE A 70 -1.01 12.85 6.51
C ILE A 70 -0.72 13.86 7.62
N ASP A 71 0.25 13.53 8.50
CA ASP A 71 0.79 14.48 9.48
C ASP A 71 1.54 15.59 8.70
N GLY A 72 0.81 16.45 8.03
CA GLY A 72 1.32 17.52 7.17
C GLY A 72 0.20 18.13 6.34
N GLU A 73 0.33 19.39 6.00
CA GLU A 73 -0.55 20.02 5.02
C GLU A 73 -0.36 19.34 3.68
N LEU A 74 -1.46 18.90 3.04
CA LEU A 74 -1.43 18.47 1.64
C LEU A 74 -0.74 19.55 0.81
N GLY A 75 0.18 19.16 -0.06
CA GLY A 75 0.86 20.10 -0.94
C GLY A 75 -0.16 21.01 -1.64
N SER A 76 0.11 22.30 -1.65
CA SER A 76 -0.79 23.28 -2.25
C SER A 76 -0.95 23.07 -3.76
N GLU A 77 0.08 22.51 -4.40
CA GLU A 77 0.10 22.27 -5.84
C GLU A 77 -0.44 20.88 -6.18
N ALA A 78 -1.26 20.84 -7.23
CA ALA A 78 -1.79 19.58 -7.77
C ALA A 78 -0.72 18.92 -8.66
N LEU A 79 -0.37 17.68 -8.33
CA LEU A 79 0.56 16.86 -9.13
C LEU A 79 -0.12 16.25 -10.35
N VAL A 80 -1.41 15.93 -10.24
CA VAL A 80 -2.26 15.48 -11.34
C VAL A 80 -3.56 16.24 -11.31
N VAL A 81 -4.01 16.70 -12.49
CA VAL A 81 -5.36 17.23 -12.69
C VAL A 81 -5.93 16.57 -13.94
N ALA A 82 -6.94 15.73 -13.76
CA ALA A 82 -7.72 15.19 -14.86
C ALA A 82 -9.12 15.81 -14.81
N THR A 83 -9.60 16.27 -15.97
CA THR A 83 -10.91 16.90 -16.13
C THR A 83 -11.64 16.25 -17.30
N ASP A 84 -12.75 15.59 -17.01
CA ASP A 84 -13.60 14.86 -17.96
C ASP A 84 -12.82 13.93 -18.90
N LEU A 85 -11.75 13.32 -18.35
CA LEU A 85 -10.83 12.51 -19.10
C LEU A 85 -11.54 11.27 -19.68
N THR A 86 -11.50 11.17 -21.01
CA THR A 86 -12.00 10.01 -21.75
C THR A 86 -10.83 9.38 -22.50
N VAL A 87 -10.66 8.05 -22.35
CA VAL A 87 -9.64 7.26 -23.06
C VAL A 87 -10.32 6.10 -23.77
N ARG A 88 -9.93 5.82 -25.01
CA ARG A 88 -10.54 4.78 -25.86
C ARG A 88 -9.50 3.80 -26.41
N TYR A 89 -9.89 2.55 -26.56
CA TYR A 89 -9.20 1.53 -27.33
C TYR A 89 -10.07 1.21 -28.56
N GLY A 90 -9.74 1.82 -29.70
CA GLY A 90 -10.62 1.81 -30.87
C GLY A 90 -11.97 2.43 -30.53
N GLN A 91 -13.07 1.67 -30.66
CA GLN A 91 -14.42 2.12 -30.35
C GLN A 91 -14.81 1.95 -28.89
N ARG A 92 -14.06 1.21 -28.10
CA ARG A 92 -14.41 0.92 -26.69
C ARG A 92 -13.82 1.99 -25.77
N PRO A 93 -14.66 2.73 -25.01
CA PRO A 93 -14.18 3.62 -23.97
C PRO A 93 -13.64 2.78 -22.81
N ALA A 94 -12.41 3.06 -22.38
CA ALA A 94 -11.81 2.49 -21.19
C ALA A 94 -11.90 3.43 -19.99
N LEU A 95 -11.93 4.74 -20.25
CA LEU A 95 -12.29 5.77 -19.27
C LEU A 95 -13.35 6.67 -19.87
N ARG A 96 -14.29 7.13 -19.03
CA ARG A 96 -15.45 7.96 -19.42
C ARG A 96 -15.58 9.12 -18.44
N SER A 97 -15.25 10.32 -18.90
CA SER A 97 -15.42 11.58 -18.12
C SER A 97 -14.82 11.50 -16.70
N VAL A 98 -13.63 10.92 -16.56
CA VAL A 98 -12.95 10.80 -15.26
C VAL A 98 -12.38 12.15 -14.87
N SER A 99 -12.79 12.68 -13.71
CA SER A 99 -12.24 13.91 -13.13
C SER A 99 -11.65 13.58 -11.75
N LEU A 100 -10.37 13.88 -11.57
CA LEU A 100 -9.69 13.68 -10.31
C LEU A 100 -8.47 14.60 -10.18
N THR A 101 -8.08 14.91 -8.93
CA THR A 101 -6.86 15.65 -8.61
C THR A 101 -6.05 14.84 -7.59
N ILE A 102 -4.73 14.80 -7.74
CA ILE A 102 -3.79 14.23 -6.75
C ILE A 102 -2.84 15.33 -6.31
N ARG A 103 -2.58 15.39 -5.01
CA ARG A 103 -1.69 16.38 -4.38
C ARG A 103 -0.47 15.72 -3.75
N GLY A 104 0.56 16.52 -3.49
CA GLY A 104 1.72 16.07 -2.71
C GLY A 104 1.31 15.62 -1.31
N GLY A 105 1.93 14.52 -0.84
CA GLY A 105 1.61 13.92 0.44
C GLY A 105 0.32 13.07 0.46
N GLU A 106 -0.52 13.09 -0.57
CA GLU A 106 -1.74 12.30 -0.65
C GLU A 106 -1.44 10.86 -1.10
N VAL A 107 -2.08 9.88 -0.46
CA VAL A 107 -2.05 8.48 -0.90
C VAL A 107 -3.46 8.08 -1.36
N VAL A 108 -3.62 7.94 -2.67
CA VAL A 108 -4.89 7.59 -3.31
C VAL A 108 -4.89 6.10 -3.67
N ALA A 109 -5.79 5.31 -3.09
CA ALA A 109 -6.05 3.96 -3.57
C ALA A 109 -7.09 3.98 -4.68
N LEU A 110 -6.68 3.66 -5.90
CA LEU A 110 -7.55 3.49 -7.06
C LEU A 110 -8.05 2.05 -7.08
N MET A 111 -9.27 1.83 -6.64
CA MET A 111 -9.88 0.52 -6.52
C MET A 111 -10.88 0.25 -7.65
N GLY A 112 -11.18 -1.01 -7.88
CA GLY A 112 -12.14 -1.44 -8.91
C GLY A 112 -11.80 -2.82 -9.45
N ARG A 113 -12.77 -3.46 -10.10
CA ARG A 113 -12.61 -4.79 -10.70
C ARG A 113 -11.57 -4.77 -11.83
N ASN A 114 -11.08 -5.96 -12.20
CA ASN A 114 -10.24 -6.10 -13.39
C ASN A 114 -11.00 -5.59 -14.63
N GLY A 115 -10.31 -4.79 -15.46
CA GLY A 115 -10.93 -4.14 -16.61
C GLY A 115 -11.71 -2.85 -16.31
N ALA A 116 -11.76 -2.38 -15.06
CA ALA A 116 -12.44 -1.11 -14.71
C ALA A 116 -11.77 0.15 -15.29
N GLY A 117 -10.52 0.06 -15.77
CA GLY A 117 -9.79 1.19 -16.35
C GLY A 117 -8.61 1.68 -15.50
N LYS A 118 -8.27 1.04 -14.38
CA LYS A 118 -7.20 1.46 -13.46
C LYS A 118 -5.86 1.68 -14.18
N SER A 119 -5.29 0.66 -14.79
CA SER A 119 -4.01 0.75 -15.52
C SER A 119 -4.08 1.70 -16.72
N THR A 120 -5.29 1.91 -17.29
CA THR A 120 -5.50 2.90 -18.35
C THR A 120 -5.35 4.31 -17.80
N LEU A 121 -5.87 4.58 -16.59
CA LEU A 121 -5.71 5.87 -15.92
C LEU A 121 -4.24 6.13 -15.58
N LEU A 122 -3.54 5.16 -14.99
CA LEU A 122 -2.09 5.27 -14.71
C LEU A 122 -1.31 5.55 -16.00
N SER A 123 -1.62 4.82 -17.09
CA SER A 123 -0.97 5.02 -18.41
C SER A 123 -1.25 6.41 -19.00
N ALA A 124 -2.44 6.98 -18.75
CA ALA A 124 -2.77 8.33 -19.20
C ALA A 124 -1.99 9.40 -18.40
N ILE A 125 -1.83 9.21 -17.08
CA ILE A 125 -1.06 10.12 -16.21
C ILE A 125 0.41 10.22 -16.64
N VAL A 126 1.01 9.13 -17.12
CA VAL A 126 2.40 9.13 -17.63
C VAL A 126 2.51 9.44 -19.14
N GLY A 127 1.40 9.75 -19.80
CA GLY A 127 1.40 10.12 -21.23
C GLY A 127 1.51 8.95 -22.21
N LEU A 128 1.46 7.71 -21.74
CA LEU A 128 1.45 6.51 -22.61
C LEU A 128 0.13 6.33 -23.36
N ARG A 129 -0.94 6.99 -22.91
CA ARG A 129 -2.27 6.95 -23.54
C ARG A 129 -2.79 8.35 -23.78
N ALA A 130 -3.24 8.59 -25.00
CA ALA A 130 -3.85 9.84 -25.38
C ALA A 130 -5.29 9.93 -24.87
N SER A 131 -5.71 11.13 -24.45
CA SER A 131 -7.12 11.43 -24.21
C SER A 131 -7.88 11.48 -25.53
N ALA A 132 -9.07 10.91 -25.57
CA ALA A 132 -10.05 11.04 -26.63
C ALA A 132 -11.03 12.20 -26.35
N GLY A 133 -11.06 12.71 -25.11
CA GLY A 133 -11.85 13.85 -24.66
C GLY A 133 -11.39 14.28 -23.27
N GLY A 134 -11.72 15.51 -22.89
CA GLY A 134 -11.23 16.11 -21.66
C GLY A 134 -9.73 16.41 -21.67
N SER A 135 -9.14 16.60 -20.50
CA SER A 135 -7.72 16.94 -20.36
C SER A 135 -7.09 16.21 -19.17
N ILE A 136 -5.78 16.06 -19.22
CA ILE A 136 -4.95 15.58 -18.10
C ILE A 136 -3.66 16.37 -18.05
N LEU A 137 -3.28 16.81 -16.86
CA LEU A 137 -2.01 17.48 -16.58
C LEU A 137 -1.27 16.71 -15.49
N THR A 138 0.03 16.51 -15.70
CA THR A 138 0.96 15.93 -14.73
C THR A 138 2.09 16.93 -14.51
N GLY A 139 2.29 17.37 -13.25
CA GLY A 139 3.20 18.48 -12.95
C GLY A 139 2.86 19.74 -13.72
N GLY A 140 1.56 20.03 -13.93
CA GLY A 140 1.07 21.19 -14.64
C GLY A 140 1.23 21.15 -16.18
N LYS A 141 1.74 20.04 -16.76
CA LYS A 141 1.99 19.89 -18.21
C LYS A 141 1.20 18.72 -18.79
N ASP A 142 0.87 18.77 -20.10
CA ASP A 142 0.35 17.58 -20.81
C ASP A 142 1.43 16.47 -20.76
N PRO A 143 1.15 15.32 -20.13
CA PRO A 143 2.16 14.28 -19.95
C PRO A 143 2.71 13.72 -21.27
N ARG A 144 1.99 13.87 -22.37
CA ARG A 144 2.46 13.47 -23.71
C ARG A 144 3.57 14.37 -24.25
N THR A 145 3.75 15.54 -23.68
CA THR A 145 4.85 16.47 -24.06
C THR A 145 6.12 16.24 -23.25
N LEU A 146 6.01 15.55 -22.10
CA LEU A 146 7.16 15.21 -21.27
C LEU A 146 8.01 14.12 -21.93
N ARG A 147 9.33 14.25 -21.88
CA ARG A 147 10.28 13.27 -22.47
C ARG A 147 11.55 13.19 -21.62
N GLY A 148 12.18 11.99 -21.64
CA GLY A 148 13.47 11.77 -20.99
C GLY A 148 13.46 12.24 -19.53
N ALA A 149 14.43 13.07 -19.16
CA ALA A 149 14.59 13.58 -17.80
C ALA A 149 13.34 14.31 -17.27
N ASP A 150 12.64 15.10 -18.11
CA ASP A 150 11.44 15.84 -17.68
C ASP A 150 10.32 14.87 -17.22
N LEU A 151 10.18 13.71 -17.86
CA LEU A 151 9.17 12.73 -17.49
C LEU A 151 9.54 12.02 -16.19
N VAL A 152 10.78 11.52 -16.07
CA VAL A 152 11.20 10.74 -14.88
C VAL A 152 11.27 11.62 -13.62
N HIS A 153 11.52 12.92 -13.76
CA HIS A 153 11.43 13.87 -12.66
C HIS A 153 10.00 14.35 -12.34
N ALA A 154 9.04 14.15 -13.23
CA ALA A 154 7.64 14.52 -12.98
C ALA A 154 6.85 13.37 -12.34
N VAL A 155 7.06 12.14 -12.80
CA VAL A 155 6.27 10.98 -12.38
C VAL A 155 7.05 9.68 -12.52
N GLY A 156 6.94 8.81 -11.52
CA GLY A 156 7.41 7.43 -11.54
C GLY A 156 6.25 6.45 -11.63
N LEU A 157 6.35 5.44 -12.47
CA LEU A 157 5.37 4.37 -12.59
C LEU A 157 6.03 3.01 -12.35
N VAL A 158 5.59 2.30 -11.33
CA VAL A 158 5.89 0.88 -11.13
C VAL A 158 4.77 0.08 -11.81
N PRO A 159 5.05 -0.67 -12.88
CA PRO A 159 4.05 -1.50 -13.55
C PRO A 159 3.71 -2.73 -12.71
N GLN A 160 2.67 -3.46 -13.14
CA GLN A 160 2.20 -4.69 -12.50
C GLN A 160 3.28 -5.79 -12.45
N GLU A 161 4.18 -5.82 -13.42
CA GLU A 161 5.37 -6.68 -13.47
C GLU A 161 6.61 -5.78 -13.32
N PRO A 162 7.13 -5.58 -12.09
CA PRO A 162 8.26 -4.67 -11.86
C PRO A 162 9.53 -5.06 -12.61
N GLY A 163 9.70 -6.36 -12.91
CA GLY A 163 10.80 -6.89 -13.70
C GLY A 163 10.90 -6.32 -15.11
N ASP A 164 9.80 -5.79 -15.67
CA ASP A 164 9.79 -5.16 -17.00
C ASP A 164 10.58 -3.83 -17.04
N LEU A 165 10.87 -3.25 -15.88
CA LEU A 165 11.71 -2.06 -15.76
C LEU A 165 13.20 -2.38 -15.62
N LEU A 166 13.56 -3.65 -15.40
CA LEU A 166 14.91 -4.06 -15.02
C LEU A 166 15.58 -4.76 -16.21
N GLU A 167 16.47 -4.03 -16.89
CA GLU A 167 17.08 -4.49 -18.15
C GLU A 167 18.54 -4.94 -18.01
N ALA A 168 19.24 -4.50 -16.93
CA ALA A 168 20.64 -4.80 -16.75
C ALA A 168 20.91 -6.26 -16.35
N THR A 169 22.14 -6.71 -16.53
CA THR A 169 22.56 -8.08 -16.19
C THR A 169 22.86 -8.28 -14.70
N THR A 170 23.07 -7.20 -13.95
CA THR A 170 23.25 -7.23 -12.49
C THR A 170 22.50 -6.09 -11.82
N VAL A 171 22.12 -6.28 -10.56
CA VAL A 171 21.54 -5.23 -9.71
C VAL A 171 22.45 -4.00 -9.63
N ALA A 172 23.79 -4.20 -9.56
CA ALA A 172 24.73 -3.09 -9.50
C ALA A 172 24.75 -2.29 -10.81
N ASP A 173 24.62 -2.95 -11.97
CA ASP A 173 24.52 -2.29 -13.26
C ASP A 173 23.23 -1.52 -13.41
N GLU A 174 22.11 -2.11 -12.93
CA GLU A 174 20.79 -1.47 -12.91
C GLU A 174 20.83 -0.17 -12.09
N CYS A 175 21.40 -0.22 -10.88
CA CYS A 175 21.56 0.98 -10.05
C CYS A 175 22.40 2.06 -10.73
N ARG A 176 23.48 1.67 -11.43
CA ARG A 176 24.32 2.63 -12.16
C ARG A 176 23.63 3.22 -13.39
N ALA A 177 22.81 2.43 -14.06
CA ALA A 177 21.99 2.93 -15.17
C ALA A 177 20.97 3.96 -14.66
N ALA A 178 20.25 3.63 -13.59
CA ALA A 178 19.27 4.52 -12.97
C ALA A 178 19.89 5.85 -12.51
N ASP A 179 21.07 5.83 -11.87
CA ASP A 179 21.76 7.05 -11.47
C ASP A 179 22.05 7.96 -12.70
N ARG A 180 22.50 7.37 -13.82
CA ARG A 180 22.77 8.16 -15.06
C ARG A 180 21.50 8.72 -15.66
N ASP A 181 20.45 7.93 -15.77
CA ASP A 181 19.19 8.32 -16.41
C ASP A 181 18.44 9.38 -15.58
N ALA A 182 18.57 9.31 -14.26
CA ALA A 182 18.05 10.30 -13.33
C ALA A 182 18.92 11.56 -13.19
N GLY A 183 20.15 11.57 -13.74
CA GLY A 183 21.12 12.62 -13.46
C GLY A 183 21.51 12.73 -11.98
N ALA A 184 21.39 11.62 -11.25
CA ALA A 184 21.70 11.55 -9.82
C ALA A 184 23.19 11.24 -9.58
N ASP A 185 23.66 11.54 -8.37
CA ASP A 185 25.03 11.21 -7.97
C ASP A 185 25.25 9.69 -7.97
N HIS A 186 26.44 9.28 -8.37
CA HIS A 186 26.81 7.87 -8.39
C HIS A 186 26.62 7.19 -7.02
N GLY A 187 25.88 6.09 -7.02
CA GLY A 187 25.57 5.31 -5.81
C GLY A 187 24.25 5.69 -5.12
N THR A 188 23.53 6.70 -5.62
CA THR A 188 22.22 7.13 -5.08
C THR A 188 21.21 5.98 -5.09
N THR A 189 21.02 5.32 -6.24
CA THR A 189 20.09 4.19 -6.36
C THR A 189 20.51 3.01 -5.48
N ARG A 190 21.82 2.74 -5.38
CA ARG A 190 22.30 1.67 -4.49
C ARG A 190 22.06 1.99 -3.03
N ALA A 191 22.22 3.24 -2.60
CA ALA A 191 21.92 3.67 -1.24
C ALA A 191 20.42 3.52 -0.92
N LEU A 192 19.55 3.91 -1.85
CA LEU A 192 18.11 3.70 -1.74
C LEU A 192 17.77 2.21 -1.64
N LEU A 193 18.37 1.37 -2.49
CA LEU A 193 18.12 -0.07 -2.45
C LEU A 193 18.55 -0.70 -1.12
N VAL A 194 19.68 -0.28 -0.53
CA VAL A 194 20.12 -0.76 0.79
C VAL A 194 19.09 -0.41 1.88
N LEU A 195 18.45 0.74 1.78
CA LEU A 195 17.37 1.11 2.72
C LEU A 195 16.10 0.29 2.50
N LEU A 196 15.75 0.00 1.25
CA LEU A 196 14.52 -0.71 0.88
C LEU A 196 14.65 -2.23 1.00
N ALA A 197 15.78 -2.80 0.58
CA ALA A 197 16.06 -4.23 0.51
C ALA A 197 17.54 -4.50 0.79
N PRO A 198 17.98 -4.46 2.06
CA PRO A 198 19.39 -4.57 2.45
C PRO A 198 20.06 -5.91 2.08
N ASP A 199 19.25 -6.96 1.95
CA ASP A 199 19.65 -8.33 1.60
C ASP A 199 19.88 -8.56 0.10
N VAL A 200 19.55 -7.59 -0.76
CA VAL A 200 19.77 -7.70 -2.21
C VAL A 200 21.23 -7.51 -2.56
N ILE A 201 21.83 -8.56 -3.13
CA ILE A 201 23.24 -8.60 -3.53
C ILE A 201 23.44 -7.95 -4.89
N GLY A 202 24.42 -7.04 -5.01
CA GLY A 202 24.66 -6.28 -6.24
C GLY A 202 25.05 -7.09 -7.47
N THR A 203 25.62 -8.29 -7.29
CA THR A 203 26.01 -9.20 -8.40
C THR A 203 24.90 -10.10 -8.89
N THR A 204 23.76 -10.13 -8.19
CA THR A 204 22.60 -10.94 -8.59
C THR A 204 21.98 -10.38 -9.88
N HIS A 205 21.51 -11.26 -10.76
CA HIS A 205 20.73 -10.87 -11.92
C HIS A 205 19.33 -10.43 -11.47
N PRO A 206 18.76 -9.31 -11.95
CA PRO A 206 17.42 -8.86 -11.52
C PRO A 206 16.31 -9.91 -11.64
N ARG A 207 16.38 -10.79 -12.64
CA ARG A 207 15.40 -11.88 -12.84
C ARG A 207 15.49 -13.00 -11.81
N ASP A 208 16.61 -13.11 -11.08
CA ASP A 208 16.81 -14.11 -10.03
C ASP A 208 16.31 -13.61 -8.66
N LEU A 209 15.88 -12.36 -8.60
CA LEU A 209 15.28 -11.77 -7.41
C LEU A 209 13.83 -12.28 -7.23
N SER A 210 13.38 -12.37 -5.98
CA SER A 210 11.95 -12.57 -5.70
C SER A 210 11.12 -11.40 -6.23
N GLU A 211 9.82 -11.60 -6.48
CA GLU A 211 8.91 -10.53 -6.95
C GLU A 211 8.97 -9.31 -6.02
N GLY A 212 9.05 -9.52 -4.71
CA GLY A 212 9.20 -8.44 -3.73
C GLY A 212 10.52 -7.69 -3.85
N GLN A 213 11.63 -8.39 -4.05
CA GLN A 213 12.93 -7.76 -4.26
C GLN A 213 12.98 -7.00 -5.58
N GLN A 214 12.35 -7.53 -6.65
CA GLN A 214 12.21 -6.82 -7.92
C GLN A 214 11.41 -5.53 -7.77
N LEU A 215 10.30 -5.57 -7.03
CA LEU A 215 9.50 -4.38 -6.72
C LEU A 215 10.33 -3.32 -5.99
N LEU A 216 11.06 -3.71 -4.94
CA LEU A 216 11.87 -2.77 -4.15
C LEU A 216 13.06 -2.22 -4.95
N LEU A 217 13.66 -3.03 -5.85
CA LEU A 217 14.66 -2.55 -6.80
C LEU A 217 14.06 -1.55 -7.80
N ALA A 218 12.91 -1.86 -8.40
CA ALA A 218 12.21 -0.94 -9.30
C ALA A 218 11.83 0.38 -8.61
N LEU A 219 11.40 0.33 -7.35
CA LEU A 219 11.19 1.54 -6.54
C LEU A 219 12.48 2.33 -6.33
N ALA A 220 13.60 1.68 -6.01
CA ALA A 220 14.89 2.37 -5.86
C ALA A 220 15.32 3.05 -7.16
N VAL A 221 15.14 2.39 -8.31
CA VAL A 221 15.43 2.93 -9.65
C VAL A 221 14.60 4.20 -9.91
N ILE A 222 13.30 4.13 -9.67
CA ILE A 222 12.39 5.27 -9.88
C ILE A 222 12.70 6.42 -8.94
N LEU A 223 12.94 6.13 -7.67
CA LEU A 223 13.20 7.13 -6.63
C LEU A 223 14.54 7.86 -6.81
N ALA A 224 15.46 7.34 -7.62
CA ALA A 224 16.71 8.03 -7.96
C ALA A 224 16.45 9.41 -8.60
N ALA A 225 15.39 9.55 -9.41
CA ALA A 225 14.97 10.80 -10.02
C ALA A 225 14.14 11.70 -9.08
N ARG A 226 13.77 11.22 -7.88
CA ARG A 226 12.94 11.93 -6.89
C ARG A 226 11.63 12.51 -7.48
N PRO A 227 10.85 11.73 -8.22
CA PRO A 227 9.60 12.23 -8.78
C PRO A 227 8.62 12.61 -7.67
N PRO A 228 7.93 13.76 -7.73
CA PRO A 228 6.93 14.14 -6.74
C PRO A 228 5.69 13.23 -6.75
N LEU A 229 5.43 12.53 -7.87
CA LEU A 229 4.32 11.62 -8.06
C LEU A 229 4.79 10.20 -8.29
N LEU A 230 4.23 9.25 -7.54
CA LEU A 230 4.47 7.83 -7.69
C LEU A 230 3.17 7.10 -8.00
N LEU A 231 3.21 6.28 -9.04
CA LEU A 231 2.12 5.43 -9.47
C LEU A 231 2.54 3.98 -9.34
N LEU A 232 1.71 3.14 -8.72
CA LEU A 232 1.99 1.70 -8.56
C LEU A 232 0.77 0.90 -9.06
N ASP A 233 1.00 -0.03 -9.97
CA ASP A 233 -0.05 -0.90 -10.50
C ASP A 233 0.04 -2.29 -9.86
N GLU A 234 -0.96 -2.64 -9.01
CA GLU A 234 -1.07 -3.91 -8.27
C GLU A 234 0.22 -4.30 -7.48
N PRO A 235 0.80 -3.40 -6.67
CA PRO A 235 2.14 -3.58 -6.10
C PRO A 235 2.25 -4.70 -5.06
N THR A 236 1.14 -5.29 -4.61
CA THR A 236 1.17 -6.41 -3.63
C THR A 236 1.05 -7.78 -4.27
N ARG A 237 0.95 -7.85 -5.60
CA ARG A 237 0.87 -9.13 -6.30
C ARG A 237 2.15 -9.91 -6.10
N GLY A 238 2.03 -11.18 -5.72
CA GLY A 238 3.17 -12.09 -5.49
C GLY A 238 4.03 -11.79 -4.26
N LEU A 239 3.69 -10.75 -3.47
CA LEU A 239 4.44 -10.43 -2.27
C LEU A 239 4.09 -11.35 -1.09
N ASP A 240 5.09 -11.76 -0.37
CA ASP A 240 4.92 -12.31 0.97
C ASP A 240 4.55 -11.20 1.99
N TYR A 241 4.10 -11.60 3.16
CA TYR A 241 3.66 -10.63 4.18
C TYR A 241 4.78 -9.73 4.71
N PRO A 242 6.01 -10.19 4.98
CA PRO A 242 7.10 -9.31 5.39
C PRO A 242 7.39 -8.23 4.36
N THR A 243 7.46 -8.59 3.08
CA THR A 243 7.67 -7.63 1.99
C THR A 243 6.49 -6.65 1.86
N LYS A 244 5.26 -7.14 2.03
CA LYS A 244 4.08 -6.26 2.05
C LYS A 244 4.12 -5.26 3.22
N ALA A 245 4.49 -5.70 4.42
CA ALA A 245 4.65 -4.81 5.57
C ALA A 245 5.73 -3.76 5.31
N ARG A 246 6.85 -4.17 4.70
CA ARG A 246 7.92 -3.25 4.30
C ARG A 246 7.44 -2.22 3.28
N LEU A 247 6.68 -2.66 2.27
CA LEU A 247 6.08 -1.76 1.28
C LEU A 247 5.18 -0.71 1.94
N VAL A 248 4.35 -1.12 2.91
CA VAL A 248 3.49 -0.20 3.68
C VAL A 248 4.32 0.88 4.37
N GLU A 249 5.41 0.51 5.05
CA GLU A 249 6.31 1.47 5.70
C GLU A 249 6.93 2.44 4.69
N VAL A 250 7.46 1.93 3.58
CA VAL A 250 8.06 2.74 2.51
C VAL A 250 7.06 3.74 1.94
N LEU A 251 5.84 3.32 1.63
CA LEU A 251 4.82 4.21 1.08
C LEU A 251 4.41 5.30 2.07
N ARG A 252 4.31 4.97 3.37
CA ARG A 252 4.04 5.95 4.43
C ARG A 252 5.17 6.99 4.53
N ASP A 253 6.41 6.55 4.49
CA ASP A 253 7.57 7.45 4.58
C ASP A 253 7.65 8.37 3.36
N LEU A 254 7.42 7.86 2.16
CA LEU A 254 7.37 8.65 0.94
C LEU A 254 6.23 9.69 0.98
N ALA A 255 5.05 9.32 1.46
CA ALA A 255 3.95 10.26 1.63
C ALA A 255 4.28 11.36 2.63
N ARG A 256 4.91 11.02 3.79
CA ARG A 256 5.40 12.02 4.76
C ARG A 256 6.49 12.92 4.17
N ALA A 257 7.30 12.41 3.26
CA ALA A 257 8.29 13.20 2.52
C ALA A 257 7.66 14.12 1.45
N GLY A 258 6.34 14.07 1.27
CA GLY A 258 5.60 14.95 0.36
C GLY A 258 5.30 14.35 -1.02
N HIS A 259 5.66 13.09 -1.28
CA HIS A 259 5.27 12.45 -2.54
C HIS A 259 3.76 12.23 -2.59
N GLY A 260 3.12 12.57 -3.73
CA GLY A 260 1.78 12.10 -4.06
C GLY A 260 1.87 10.67 -4.56
N ILE A 261 1.02 9.79 -4.08
CA ILE A 261 1.06 8.36 -4.41
C ILE A 261 -0.31 7.91 -4.91
N MET A 262 -0.37 7.21 -6.04
CA MET A 262 -1.57 6.51 -6.48
C MET A 262 -1.29 5.02 -6.61
N LEU A 263 -2.08 4.21 -5.91
CA LEU A 263 -2.01 2.76 -5.91
C LEU A 263 -3.23 2.20 -6.65
N ALA A 264 -3.06 1.67 -7.85
CA ALA A 264 -4.10 0.86 -8.48
C ALA A 264 -4.06 -0.54 -7.84
N THR A 265 -5.08 -0.89 -7.08
CA THR A 265 -5.09 -2.16 -6.36
C THR A 265 -6.50 -2.70 -6.11
N HIS A 266 -6.61 -4.01 -5.92
CA HIS A 266 -7.78 -4.69 -5.38
C HIS A 266 -7.55 -5.18 -3.94
N ASP A 267 -6.35 -4.96 -3.38
CA ASP A 267 -6.00 -5.32 -2.01
C ASP A 267 -6.56 -4.30 -1.02
N VAL A 268 -7.70 -4.64 -0.44
CA VAL A 268 -8.41 -3.78 0.52
C VAL A 268 -7.63 -3.57 1.82
N GLU A 269 -6.80 -4.55 2.21
CA GLU A 269 -5.97 -4.45 3.40
C GLU A 269 -4.83 -3.44 3.19
N LEU A 270 -4.15 -3.49 2.01
CA LEU A 270 -3.15 -2.48 1.66
C LEU A 270 -3.77 -1.08 1.62
N ALA A 271 -4.91 -0.91 0.91
CA ALA A 271 -5.59 0.37 0.85
C ALA A 271 -5.94 0.89 2.25
N ALA A 272 -6.46 0.01 3.10
CA ALA A 272 -6.76 0.34 4.49
C ALA A 272 -5.52 0.72 5.30
N GLU A 273 -4.36 0.19 5.05
CA GLU A 273 -3.12 0.52 5.77
C GLU A 273 -2.51 1.86 5.34
N VAL A 274 -2.52 2.20 4.06
CA VAL A 274 -1.73 3.33 3.55
C VAL A 274 -2.55 4.49 2.97
N ALA A 275 -3.75 4.22 2.41
CA ALA A 275 -4.47 5.24 1.68
C ALA A 275 -5.14 6.26 2.61
N THR A 276 -5.04 7.53 2.24
CA THR A 276 -5.79 8.64 2.83
C THR A 276 -7.13 8.84 2.14
N ARG A 277 -7.19 8.48 0.85
CA ARG A 277 -8.35 8.60 0.00
C ARG A 277 -8.51 7.37 -0.88
N VAL A 278 -9.75 6.97 -1.11
CA VAL A 278 -10.11 5.86 -2.00
C VAL A 278 -10.95 6.38 -3.14
N VAL A 279 -10.55 6.07 -4.36
CA VAL A 279 -11.30 6.32 -5.59
C VAL A 279 -11.71 4.96 -6.16
N VAL A 280 -13.00 4.74 -6.36
CA VAL A 280 -13.52 3.50 -6.93
C VAL A 280 -13.90 3.72 -8.39
N LEU A 281 -13.27 2.93 -9.26
CA LEU A 281 -13.52 2.94 -10.70
C LEU A 281 -14.40 1.73 -11.08
N ALA A 282 -15.46 1.97 -11.80
CA ALA A 282 -16.30 0.93 -12.38
C ALA A 282 -16.67 1.31 -13.82
N GLU A 283 -16.49 0.37 -14.76
CA GLU A 283 -16.79 0.54 -16.18
C GLU A 283 -16.22 1.83 -16.82
N GLY A 284 -15.07 2.27 -16.32
CA GLY A 284 -14.37 3.47 -16.77
C GLY A 284 -14.84 4.78 -16.14
N GLU A 285 -15.71 4.75 -15.15
CA GLU A 285 -16.26 5.91 -14.45
C GLU A 285 -15.89 5.87 -12.96
N ILE A 286 -15.70 7.04 -12.32
CA ILE A 286 -15.56 7.14 -10.87
C ILE A 286 -16.95 7.01 -10.25
N VAL A 287 -17.16 5.97 -9.45
CA VAL A 287 -18.44 5.69 -8.76
C VAL A 287 -18.40 6.04 -7.28
N ALA A 288 -17.21 6.18 -6.70
CA ALA A 288 -17.00 6.69 -5.34
C ALA A 288 -15.64 7.38 -5.25
N ASP A 289 -15.56 8.43 -4.45
CA ASP A 289 -14.37 9.21 -4.17
C ASP A 289 -14.51 9.87 -2.80
N GLY A 290 -13.63 9.57 -1.88
CA GLY A 290 -13.72 10.08 -0.52
C GLY A 290 -12.62 9.57 0.40
N SER A 291 -12.71 9.91 1.67
CA SER A 291 -11.78 9.38 2.67
C SER A 291 -11.78 7.85 2.69
N THR A 292 -10.64 7.26 3.02
CA THR A 292 -10.55 5.78 3.11
C THR A 292 -11.62 5.21 4.04
N ALA A 293 -11.87 5.86 5.17
CA ALA A 293 -12.88 5.42 6.13
C ALA A 293 -14.30 5.44 5.51
N ASP A 294 -14.69 6.55 4.86
CA ASP A 294 -16.03 6.70 4.31
C ASP A 294 -16.34 5.70 3.21
N VAL A 295 -15.40 5.57 2.24
CA VAL A 295 -15.60 4.69 1.09
C VAL A 295 -15.55 3.22 1.48
N VAL A 296 -14.60 2.85 2.37
CA VAL A 296 -14.37 1.46 2.77
C VAL A 296 -15.50 0.95 3.68
N ILE A 297 -16.00 1.79 4.60
CA ILE A 297 -17.09 1.40 5.51
C ILE A 297 -18.42 1.32 4.77
N SER A 298 -18.68 2.22 3.81
CA SER A 298 -19.91 2.25 3.04
C SER A 298 -20.09 1.05 2.12
N SER A 299 -19.02 0.32 1.79
CA SER A 299 -19.04 -0.80 0.85
C SER A 299 -18.52 -2.10 1.48
N PRO A 300 -19.38 -3.10 1.76
CA PRO A 300 -18.92 -4.40 2.28
C PRO A 300 -17.90 -5.11 1.39
N MET A 301 -17.85 -4.79 0.08
CA MET A 301 -16.89 -5.35 -0.87
C MET A 301 -15.46 -4.86 -0.59
N PHE A 302 -15.32 -3.59 -0.23
CA PHE A 302 -14.02 -2.94 0.00
C PHE A 302 -13.65 -2.87 1.48
N ALA A 303 -14.50 -3.36 2.39
CA ALA A 303 -14.20 -3.35 3.81
C ALA A 303 -13.10 -4.37 4.16
N PRO A 304 -12.01 -3.96 4.87
CA PRO A 304 -11.00 -4.87 5.38
C PRO A 304 -11.55 -5.76 6.50
N GLN A 305 -10.80 -6.80 6.86
CA GLN A 305 -11.24 -7.79 7.83
C GLN A 305 -11.55 -7.16 9.20
N VAL A 306 -10.72 -6.24 9.67
CA VAL A 306 -10.92 -5.55 10.95
C VAL A 306 -12.22 -4.75 10.95
N ALA A 307 -12.48 -3.98 9.89
CA ALA A 307 -13.73 -3.23 9.74
C ALA A 307 -14.95 -4.16 9.74
N LYS A 308 -14.88 -5.30 9.06
CA LYS A 308 -15.95 -6.30 9.09
C LYS A 308 -16.19 -6.90 10.48
N VAL A 309 -15.13 -7.10 11.26
CA VAL A 309 -15.22 -7.64 12.63
C VAL A 309 -15.79 -6.61 13.59
N LEU A 310 -15.33 -5.36 13.52
CA LEU A 310 -15.67 -4.33 14.49
C LEU A 310 -16.89 -3.47 14.09
N ALA A 311 -17.44 -3.66 12.88
CA ALA A 311 -18.64 -2.91 12.45
C ALA A 311 -19.73 -2.89 13.56
N PRO A 312 -20.39 -1.72 13.76
CA PRO A 312 -20.40 -0.51 12.91
C PRO A 312 -19.25 0.47 13.16
N GLU A 313 -18.34 0.17 14.09
CA GLU A 313 -17.25 1.08 14.46
C GLU A 313 -16.22 1.20 13.32
N PRO A 314 -15.67 2.41 13.06
CA PRO A 314 -14.86 2.70 11.86
C PRO A 314 -13.37 2.30 11.99
N TRP A 315 -13.09 1.20 12.68
CA TRP A 315 -11.73 0.67 12.81
C TRP A 315 -11.34 -0.11 11.55
N LEU A 316 -10.27 0.30 10.87
CA LEU A 316 -9.90 -0.27 9.58
C LEU A 316 -8.80 -1.34 9.69
N THR A 317 -7.84 -1.16 10.60
CA THR A 317 -6.65 -2.02 10.70
C THR A 317 -6.37 -2.46 12.14
N VAL A 318 -5.54 -3.49 12.27
CA VAL A 318 -5.04 -3.93 13.58
C VAL A 318 -4.17 -2.85 14.22
N SER A 319 -3.41 -2.12 13.42
CA SER A 319 -2.57 -1.00 13.86
C SER A 319 -3.40 0.11 14.50
N ASP A 320 -4.56 0.43 13.91
CA ASP A 320 -5.48 1.43 14.48
C ASP A 320 -5.96 1.01 15.87
N VAL A 321 -6.40 -0.25 15.99
CA VAL A 321 -6.86 -0.82 17.27
C VAL A 321 -5.73 -0.85 18.30
N LEU A 322 -4.54 -1.30 17.91
CA LEU A 322 -3.37 -1.34 18.78
C LEU A 322 -2.99 0.04 19.31
N SER A 323 -3.03 1.05 18.45
CA SER A 323 -2.75 2.44 18.84
C SER A 323 -3.72 2.97 19.89
N ALA A 324 -5.00 2.56 19.81
CA ALA A 324 -6.01 2.99 20.76
C ALA A 324 -5.92 2.27 22.12
N ILE A 325 -5.71 0.94 22.12
CA ILE A 325 -5.78 0.15 23.37
C ILE A 325 -4.40 -0.27 23.90
N GLY A 326 -3.32 -0.12 23.13
CA GLY A 326 -1.97 -0.49 23.55
C GLY A 326 -1.55 0.10 24.90
N PRO A 327 -1.79 1.40 25.18
CA PRO A 327 -1.51 1.98 26.48
C PRO A 327 -2.29 1.34 27.63
N LEU A 328 -3.50 0.80 27.37
CA LEU A 328 -4.32 0.12 28.36
C LEU A 328 -3.80 -1.29 28.65
N LEU A 329 -3.38 -2.01 27.61
CA LEU A 329 -2.81 -3.36 27.74
C LEU A 329 -1.49 -3.34 28.52
N LEU A 330 -0.65 -2.33 28.32
CA LEU A 330 0.60 -2.16 29.06
C LEU A 330 0.35 -1.91 30.56
N ARG A 331 -0.72 -1.19 30.92
CA ARG A 331 -1.08 -0.91 32.32
C ARG A 331 -1.63 -2.16 33.03
N SER A 332 -2.31 -3.05 32.34
CA SER A 332 -2.85 -4.29 32.91
C SER A 332 -1.80 -5.36 33.19
N HIS A 333 -0.60 -5.25 32.62
CA HIS A 333 0.54 -6.14 32.81
C HIS A 333 1.63 -5.57 33.73
N ALA A 334 1.45 -4.34 34.25
CA ALA A 334 2.35 -3.82 35.28
C ALA A 334 2.15 -4.63 36.57
N PRO A 335 3.20 -5.25 37.16
CA PRO A 335 3.07 -5.94 38.44
C PRO A 335 2.58 -4.93 39.45
N THR A 336 1.48 -5.26 40.14
CA THR A 336 1.03 -4.52 41.31
C THR A 336 2.16 -4.54 42.34
N SER A 337 2.93 -3.46 42.41
CA SER A 337 3.86 -3.21 43.49
C SER A 337 3.03 -2.91 44.76
N GLY A 338 2.67 -3.93 45.48
CA GLY A 338 1.88 -3.80 46.67
C GLY A 338 1.89 -5.09 47.52
N ASP A 339 3.04 -5.45 48.05
CA ASP A 339 3.15 -6.15 49.31
C ASP A 339 4.60 -6.07 49.81
N ALA A 340 4.93 -4.92 50.33
CA ALA A 340 6.04 -4.75 51.23
C ALA A 340 5.51 -3.94 52.40
N VAL A 341 4.92 -4.61 53.40
CA VAL A 341 4.93 -4.21 54.80
C VAL A 341 4.42 -5.36 55.66
N GLY A 342 5.23 -5.81 56.58
CA GLY A 342 4.80 -6.65 57.66
C GLY A 342 5.95 -7.43 58.25
#